data_841f4c4a782f58544c1dc8b718698784
#
_entry.id   841f4c4a782f58544c1dc8b718698784
#
_cell.length_a   1.000
_cell.length_b   1.000
_cell.length_c   1.000
_cell.angle_alpha   90.00
_cell.angle_beta   90.00
_cell.angle_gamma   90.00
#
_symmetry.space_group_name_H-M   'P 1'
#
loop_
_entity.id
_entity.type
_entity.pdbx_description
1 polymer ?
#
loop_
_entity_poly.entity_id
_entity_poly.type
_entity_poly.pdbx_seq_one_letter_code
_entity_poly.pdbx_strand_id
1 'polypeptide(L)'
;MSQKTMELYIHIPFCVKKCQYCDFLSFAADEATQAAYVEALLREIAYYGPHCSDYLVSTVYIGGGTPSWLTEEWMAQIMSAVRRSFRLASDAEISIECNPGTVTDHKFAVYRNAGINRISIGLQSAVDEELKILGRIHTFDQFLKTYELARKNGFDNVNVDIMSLSLIHISEPTRRVVIS
;
A
#
# COMPACT_ATOMS: atom_id res chain seq x y z
N MET A 1 -2.46 7.16 -34.01
CA MET A 1 -2.69 5.93 -33.24
C MET A 1 -2.91 6.34 -31.78
N SER A 2 -3.91 5.81 -31.08
CA SER A 2 -4.11 6.11 -29.66
C SER A 2 -2.94 5.55 -28.85
N GLN A 3 -2.43 6.32 -27.87
CA GLN A 3 -1.41 5.88 -26.93
C GLN A 3 -1.93 4.67 -26.18
N LYS A 4 -1.19 3.57 -26.17
CA LYS A 4 -1.52 2.39 -25.35
C LYS A 4 -1.24 2.72 -23.88
N THR A 5 -2.18 2.42 -22.99
CA THR A 5 -2.02 2.59 -21.54
C THR A 5 -1.90 1.24 -20.84
N MET A 6 -1.24 1.22 -19.70
CA MET A 6 -1.12 0.06 -18.80
C MET A 6 -1.13 0.50 -17.33
N GLU A 7 -1.37 -0.44 -16.47
CA GLU A 7 -1.30 -0.28 -15.02
C GLU A 7 -0.21 -1.18 -14.47
N LEU A 8 0.50 -0.73 -13.44
CA LEU A 8 1.50 -1.52 -12.73
C LEU A 8 0.97 -1.91 -11.36
N TYR A 9 0.98 -3.19 -11.05
CA TYR A 9 0.78 -3.70 -9.71
C TYR A 9 2.12 -4.21 -9.16
N ILE A 10 2.52 -3.68 -8.00
CA ILE A 10 3.74 -4.09 -7.30
C ILE A 10 3.32 -4.79 -6.01
N HIS A 11 3.60 -6.09 -5.94
CA HIS A 11 3.25 -6.89 -4.77
C HIS A 11 4.34 -6.84 -3.71
N ILE A 12 3.98 -6.48 -2.48
CA ILE A 12 4.87 -6.55 -1.31
C ILE A 12 4.28 -7.56 -0.32
N PRO A 13 4.82 -8.79 -0.24
CA PRO A 13 4.18 -9.89 0.50
C PRO A 13 4.40 -9.86 2.02
N PHE A 14 4.94 -8.77 2.57
CA PHE A 14 5.37 -8.74 3.96
C PHE A 14 4.34 -8.09 4.88
N CYS A 15 4.11 -8.73 6.03
CA CYS A 15 3.32 -8.21 7.15
C CYS A 15 4.11 -8.37 8.45
N VAL A 16 3.86 -7.49 9.42
CA VAL A 16 4.31 -7.69 10.80
C VAL A 16 3.71 -8.98 11.35
N LYS A 17 2.40 -9.17 11.10
CA LYS A 17 1.62 -10.33 11.50
C LYS A 17 0.48 -10.53 10.52
N LYS A 18 0.17 -11.79 10.16
CA LYS A 18 -0.97 -12.12 9.31
C LYS A 18 -2.26 -12.02 10.13
N CYS A 19 -3.24 -11.26 9.62
CA CYS A 19 -4.55 -11.12 10.23
C CYS A 19 -5.38 -12.39 10.04
N GLN A 20 -6.33 -12.67 10.95
CA GLN A 20 -7.11 -13.92 10.93
C GLN A 20 -8.03 -14.07 9.72
N TYR A 21 -8.46 -12.96 9.13
CA TYR A 21 -9.36 -12.94 7.97
C TYR A 21 -8.62 -12.86 6.62
N CYS A 22 -7.29 -12.65 6.65
CA CYS A 22 -6.54 -12.30 5.45
C CYS A 22 -6.16 -13.55 4.66
N ASP A 23 -6.61 -13.62 3.41
CA ASP A 23 -6.29 -14.68 2.46
C ASP A 23 -5.29 -14.25 1.38
N PHE A 24 -4.77 -13.02 1.48
CA PHE A 24 -3.73 -12.56 0.56
C PHE A 24 -2.43 -13.33 0.73
N LEU A 25 -1.65 -13.40 -0.35
CA LEU A 25 -0.31 -13.96 -0.34
C LEU A 25 0.62 -13.04 0.47
N SER A 26 0.69 -13.28 1.78
CA SER A 26 1.47 -12.47 2.70
C SER A 26 1.97 -13.30 3.89
N PHE A 27 3.14 -12.92 4.41
CA PHE A 27 3.80 -13.61 5.53
C PHE A 27 4.71 -12.64 6.29
N ALA A 28 5.08 -13.02 7.52
CA ALA A 28 6.10 -12.30 8.28
C ALA A 28 7.49 -12.72 7.78
N ALA A 29 8.38 -11.75 7.60
CA ALA A 29 9.75 -11.99 7.14
C ALA A 29 10.74 -11.13 7.92
N ASP A 30 11.96 -11.65 8.10
CA ASP A 30 13.08 -10.89 8.61
C ASP A 30 13.62 -9.89 7.58
N GLU A 31 14.47 -9.00 8.02
CA GLU A 31 15.06 -7.97 7.17
C GLU A 31 15.88 -8.54 6.01
N ALA A 32 16.60 -9.65 6.23
CA ALA A 32 17.41 -10.29 5.19
C ALA A 32 16.53 -10.82 4.05
N THR A 33 15.39 -11.44 4.38
CA THR A 33 14.40 -11.92 3.41
C THR A 33 13.76 -10.75 2.65
N GLN A 34 13.43 -9.66 3.36
CA GLN A 34 12.89 -8.45 2.72
C GLN A 34 13.90 -7.84 1.75
N ALA A 35 15.17 -7.71 2.16
CA ALA A 35 16.25 -7.19 1.31
C ALA A 35 16.42 -8.03 0.03
N ALA A 36 16.49 -9.35 0.16
CA ALA A 36 16.62 -10.25 -0.99
C ALA A 36 15.43 -10.15 -1.95
N TYR A 37 14.21 -10.00 -1.42
CA TYR A 37 13.00 -9.78 -2.21
C TYR A 37 13.06 -8.44 -2.97
N VAL A 38 13.40 -7.36 -2.28
CA VAL A 38 13.51 -6.03 -2.91
C VAL A 38 14.55 -6.05 -4.03
N GLU A 39 15.69 -6.68 -3.80
CA GLU A 39 16.71 -6.84 -4.85
C GLU A 39 16.18 -7.60 -6.07
N ALA A 40 15.44 -8.69 -5.86
CA ALA A 40 14.80 -9.45 -6.94
C ALA A 40 13.75 -8.60 -7.67
N LEU A 41 12.91 -7.87 -6.94
CA LEU A 41 11.90 -6.97 -7.50
C LEU A 41 12.54 -5.86 -8.35
N LEU A 42 13.65 -5.27 -7.91
CA LEU A 42 14.37 -4.26 -8.68
C LEU A 42 14.90 -4.82 -10.00
N ARG A 43 15.39 -6.07 -10.01
CA ARG A 43 15.81 -6.76 -11.25
C ARG A 43 14.62 -7.02 -12.16
N GLU A 44 13.48 -7.44 -11.61
CA GLU A 44 12.25 -7.69 -12.36
C GLU A 44 11.73 -6.40 -13.02
N ILE A 45 11.67 -5.30 -12.28
CA ILE A 45 11.29 -3.97 -12.80
C ILE A 45 12.20 -3.58 -13.98
N ALA A 46 13.50 -3.73 -13.82
CA ALA A 46 14.47 -3.40 -14.86
C ALA A 46 14.33 -4.30 -16.10
N TYR A 47 14.00 -5.58 -15.90
CA TYR A 47 13.78 -6.53 -16.98
C TYR A 47 12.53 -6.21 -17.82
N TYR A 48 11.40 -5.89 -17.16
CA TYR A 48 10.14 -5.63 -17.88
C TYR A 48 10.08 -4.24 -18.52
N GLY A 49 10.82 -3.25 -18.03
CA GLY A 49 10.80 -1.89 -18.56
C GLY A 49 10.93 -1.80 -20.08
N PRO A 50 11.99 -2.36 -20.70
CA PRO A 50 12.15 -2.34 -22.16
C PRO A 50 11.02 -3.03 -22.93
N HIS A 51 10.42 -4.07 -22.36
CA HIS A 51 9.30 -4.80 -22.98
C HIS A 51 7.98 -4.03 -22.97
N CYS A 52 7.90 -2.99 -22.16
CA CYS A 52 6.72 -2.13 -22.00
C CYS A 52 6.91 -0.72 -22.58
N SER A 53 7.96 -0.49 -23.38
CA SER A 53 8.31 0.83 -23.90
C SER A 53 7.21 1.54 -24.70
N ASP A 54 6.32 0.77 -25.34
CA ASP A 54 5.20 1.29 -26.14
C ASP A 54 4.00 1.73 -25.29
N TYR A 55 4.04 1.45 -24.00
CA TYR A 55 2.95 1.76 -23.09
C TYR A 55 3.22 3.00 -22.25
N LEU A 56 2.16 3.72 -21.93
CA LEU A 56 2.15 4.77 -20.92
C LEU A 56 1.48 4.23 -19.65
N VAL A 57 2.18 4.27 -18.55
CA VAL A 57 1.65 3.81 -17.25
C VAL A 57 0.76 4.91 -16.68
N SER A 58 -0.54 4.62 -16.55
CA SER A 58 -1.53 5.53 -15.97
C SER A 58 -1.69 5.36 -14.47
N THR A 59 -1.40 4.17 -13.95
CA THR A 59 -1.59 3.85 -12.53
C THR A 59 -0.47 2.93 -12.04
N VAL A 60 0.05 3.21 -10.86
CA VAL A 60 0.94 2.30 -10.10
C VAL A 60 0.25 1.99 -8.77
N TYR A 61 0.03 0.72 -8.48
CA TYR A 61 -0.53 0.28 -7.21
C TYR A 61 0.45 -0.61 -6.46
N ILE A 62 0.83 -0.20 -5.26
CA ILE A 62 1.75 -0.92 -4.39
C ILE A 62 0.94 -1.51 -3.25
N GLY A 63 0.71 -2.83 -3.32
CA GLY A 63 -0.19 -3.53 -2.41
C GLY A 63 0.30 -4.91 -2.01
N GLY A 64 -0.59 -5.70 -1.39
CA GLY A 64 -0.36 -7.10 -1.05
C GLY A 64 -0.46 -7.42 0.43
N GLY A 65 0.65 -7.51 1.14
CA GLY A 65 0.68 -7.67 2.58
C GLY A 65 0.55 -6.32 3.30
N THR A 66 1.67 -5.68 3.55
CA THR A 66 1.76 -4.35 4.15
C THR A 66 2.95 -3.62 3.53
N PRO A 67 2.79 -2.97 2.37
CA PRO A 67 3.88 -2.26 1.70
C PRO A 67 4.56 -1.23 2.60
N SER A 68 3.80 -0.57 3.46
CA SER A 68 4.31 0.40 4.43
C SER A 68 5.16 -0.22 5.55
N TRP A 69 5.28 -1.56 5.62
CA TRP A 69 6.21 -2.24 6.52
C TRP A 69 7.65 -2.21 6.01
N LEU A 70 7.88 -2.12 4.69
CA LEU A 70 9.22 -1.90 4.14
C LEU A 70 9.80 -0.58 4.67
N THR A 71 11.14 -0.50 4.69
CA THR A 71 11.82 0.76 5.01
C THR A 71 11.52 1.81 3.93
N GLU A 72 11.63 3.07 4.29
CA GLU A 72 11.44 4.17 3.36
C GLU A 72 12.50 4.19 2.25
N GLU A 73 13.71 3.75 2.55
CA GLU A 73 14.80 3.65 1.57
C GLU A 73 14.47 2.63 0.48
N TRP A 74 13.97 1.45 0.85
CA TRP A 74 13.57 0.44 -0.13
C TRP A 74 12.40 0.91 -0.98
N MET A 75 11.42 1.58 -0.38
CA MET A 75 10.32 2.15 -1.15
C MET A 75 10.80 3.23 -2.13
N ALA A 76 11.71 4.09 -1.71
CA ALA A 76 12.32 5.09 -2.60
C ALA A 76 13.10 4.44 -3.75
N GLN A 77 13.84 3.35 -3.48
CA GLN A 77 14.56 2.59 -4.51
C GLN A 77 13.60 1.94 -5.52
N ILE A 78 12.51 1.32 -5.05
CA ILE A 78 11.48 0.72 -5.90
C ILE A 78 10.88 1.80 -6.82
N MET A 79 10.43 2.93 -6.26
CA MET A 79 9.84 4.01 -7.05
C MET A 79 10.85 4.64 -8.03
N SER A 80 12.11 4.77 -7.63
CA SER A 80 13.17 5.20 -8.53
C SER A 80 13.38 4.22 -9.71
N ALA A 81 13.37 2.92 -9.44
CA ALA A 81 13.45 1.89 -10.48
C ALA A 81 12.24 1.94 -11.44
N VAL A 82 11.03 2.08 -10.91
CA VAL A 82 9.81 2.24 -11.71
C VAL A 82 9.93 3.43 -12.66
N ARG A 83 10.34 4.60 -12.15
CA ARG A 83 10.50 5.82 -12.97
C ARG A 83 11.58 5.71 -14.03
N ARG A 84 12.64 4.95 -13.79
CA ARG A 84 13.68 4.71 -14.79
C ARG A 84 13.27 3.71 -15.86
N SER A 85 12.44 2.74 -15.49
CA SER A 85 12.09 1.60 -16.36
C SER A 85 10.82 1.82 -17.18
N PHE A 86 9.88 2.61 -16.66
CA PHE A 86 8.57 2.80 -17.30
C PHE A 86 8.27 4.28 -17.56
N ARG A 87 7.50 4.52 -18.63
CA ARG A 87 6.99 5.85 -18.95
C ARG A 87 5.71 6.08 -18.15
N LEU A 88 5.79 6.86 -17.08
CA LEU A 88 4.62 7.25 -16.29
C LEU A 88 3.90 8.44 -16.95
N ALA A 89 2.58 8.43 -16.93
CA ALA A 89 1.78 9.59 -17.29
C ALA A 89 2.07 10.74 -16.29
N SER A 90 1.97 11.97 -16.74
CA SER A 90 2.23 13.14 -15.87
C SER A 90 1.25 13.26 -14.71
N ASP A 91 0.05 12.70 -14.88
CA ASP A 91 -1.05 12.62 -13.92
C ASP A 91 -1.28 11.21 -13.37
N ALA A 92 -0.28 10.31 -13.50
CA ALA A 92 -0.39 8.94 -13.01
C ALA A 92 -0.77 8.90 -11.53
N GLU A 93 -1.77 8.09 -11.21
CA GLU A 93 -2.06 7.75 -9.81
C GLU A 93 -1.03 6.74 -9.30
N ILE A 94 -0.37 7.07 -8.20
CA ILE A 94 0.60 6.18 -7.55
C ILE A 94 0.12 5.93 -6.13
N SER A 95 -0.46 4.76 -5.92
CA SER A 95 -1.10 4.34 -4.68
C SER A 95 -0.22 3.41 -3.87
N ILE A 96 -0.25 3.55 -2.54
CA ILE A 96 0.37 2.61 -1.60
C ILE A 96 -0.61 2.22 -0.49
N GLU A 97 -0.62 0.93 -0.15
CA GLU A 97 -1.34 0.42 1.02
C GLU A 97 -0.51 0.64 2.29
N CYS A 98 -1.16 1.19 3.31
CA CYS A 98 -0.56 1.47 4.61
C CYS A 98 -1.38 0.84 5.73
N ASN A 99 -0.70 0.25 6.71
CA ASN A 99 -1.33 -0.11 7.98
C ASN A 99 -1.05 0.96 9.04
N PRO A 100 -2.04 1.31 9.88
CA PRO A 100 -1.83 2.24 10.98
C PRO A 100 -0.64 1.80 11.87
N GLY A 101 0.17 2.77 12.27
CA GLY A 101 1.35 2.53 13.11
C GLY A 101 2.62 2.03 12.37
N THR A 102 2.55 1.77 11.05
CA THR A 102 3.73 1.38 10.25
C THR A 102 4.41 2.56 9.54
N VAL A 103 3.84 3.74 9.60
CA VAL A 103 4.33 4.94 8.94
C VAL A 103 4.59 6.07 9.93
N THR A 104 5.69 6.78 9.69
CA THR A 104 6.12 7.97 10.43
C THR A 104 5.96 9.22 9.56
N ASP A 105 6.09 10.41 10.17
CA ASP A 105 6.11 11.67 9.44
C ASP A 105 7.20 11.68 8.35
N HIS A 106 8.41 11.21 8.70
CA HIS A 106 9.53 11.08 7.76
C HIS A 106 9.21 10.13 6.59
N LYS A 107 8.62 8.97 6.89
CA LYS A 107 8.25 7.98 5.88
C LYS A 107 7.23 8.54 4.88
N PHE A 108 6.22 9.26 5.34
CA PHE A 108 5.27 9.93 4.45
C PHE A 108 5.95 11.01 3.59
N ALA A 109 6.88 11.79 4.15
CA ALA A 109 7.65 12.75 3.37
C ALA A 109 8.47 12.07 2.26
N VAL A 110 9.11 10.94 2.56
CA VAL A 110 9.83 10.13 1.55
C VAL A 110 8.87 9.60 0.48
N TYR A 111 7.70 9.09 0.85
CA TYR A 111 6.70 8.62 -0.10
C TYR A 111 6.24 9.74 -1.04
N ARG A 112 5.97 10.93 -0.48
CA ARG A 112 5.58 12.09 -1.26
C ARG A 112 6.66 12.51 -2.25
N ASN A 113 7.92 12.56 -1.80
CA ASN A 113 9.08 12.87 -2.64
C ASN A 113 9.32 11.81 -3.72
N ALA A 114 9.04 10.55 -3.44
CA ALA A 114 9.08 9.46 -4.41
C ALA A 114 7.92 9.53 -5.43
N GLY A 115 6.98 10.46 -5.23
CA GLY A 115 5.86 10.74 -6.12
C GLY A 115 4.63 9.87 -5.89
N ILE A 116 4.54 9.17 -4.76
CA ILE A 116 3.30 8.55 -4.32
C ILE A 116 2.30 9.67 -4.02
N ASN A 117 1.08 9.56 -4.55
CA ASN A 117 0.07 10.62 -4.45
C ASN A 117 -1.28 10.15 -3.89
N ARG A 118 -1.42 8.84 -3.62
CA ARG A 118 -2.61 8.27 -2.98
C ARG A 118 -2.20 7.26 -1.90
N ILE A 119 -2.87 7.32 -0.74
CA ILE A 119 -2.67 6.40 0.39
C ILE A 119 -3.96 5.60 0.60
N SER A 120 -3.87 4.27 0.74
CA SER A 120 -4.96 3.42 1.23
C SER A 120 -4.63 2.94 2.64
N ILE A 121 -5.45 3.28 3.64
CA ILE A 121 -5.21 2.95 5.05
C ILE A 121 -6.18 1.86 5.49
N GLY A 122 -5.65 0.71 5.88
CA GLY A 122 -6.43 -0.41 6.39
C GLY A 122 -6.91 -0.19 7.83
N LEU A 123 -8.03 0.53 8.03
CA LEU A 123 -8.66 0.71 9.34
C LEU A 123 -9.36 -0.58 9.80
N GLN A 124 -10.20 -1.14 8.97
CA GLN A 124 -11.06 -2.32 9.17
C GLN A 124 -12.22 -2.11 10.13
N SER A 125 -12.03 -1.55 11.33
CA SER A 125 -13.07 -1.17 12.28
C SER A 125 -12.64 0.03 13.12
N ALA A 126 -13.62 0.84 13.54
CA ALA A 126 -13.42 1.93 14.50
C ALA A 126 -13.53 1.47 15.97
N VAL A 127 -13.74 0.18 16.20
CA VAL A 127 -13.91 -0.42 17.54
C VAL A 127 -12.70 -1.30 17.85
N ASP A 128 -11.95 -0.98 18.89
CA ASP A 128 -10.69 -1.67 19.23
C ASP A 128 -10.88 -3.15 19.58
N GLU A 129 -12.02 -3.53 20.17
CA GLU A 129 -12.38 -4.92 20.44
C GLU A 129 -12.54 -5.71 19.14
N GLU A 130 -13.16 -5.12 18.11
CA GLU A 130 -13.29 -5.73 16.79
C GLU A 130 -11.94 -5.87 16.10
N LEU A 131 -11.08 -4.86 16.19
CA LEU A 131 -9.73 -4.93 15.67
C LEU A 131 -8.95 -6.10 16.28
N LYS A 132 -9.06 -6.31 17.59
CA LYS A 132 -8.44 -7.46 18.28
C LYS A 132 -8.95 -8.81 17.78
N ILE A 133 -10.27 -8.95 17.58
CA ILE A 133 -10.91 -10.16 17.04
C ILE A 133 -10.42 -10.44 15.62
N LEU A 134 -10.28 -9.39 14.78
CA LEU A 134 -9.74 -9.48 13.43
C LEU A 134 -8.24 -9.81 13.41
N GLY A 135 -7.56 -9.80 14.56
CA GLY A 135 -6.11 -10.00 14.67
C GLY A 135 -5.29 -8.79 14.24
N ARG A 136 -5.90 -7.59 14.20
CA ARG A 136 -5.20 -6.34 13.94
C ARG A 136 -4.33 -5.95 15.14
N ILE A 137 -3.19 -5.35 14.85
CA ILE A 137 -2.20 -4.94 15.86
C ILE A 137 -2.29 -3.45 16.20
N HIS A 138 -3.10 -2.69 15.48
CA HIS A 138 -3.30 -1.26 15.71
C HIS A 138 -4.61 -0.97 16.43
N THR A 139 -4.73 0.24 16.97
CA THR A 139 -5.93 0.80 17.57
C THR A 139 -6.53 1.88 16.67
N PHE A 140 -7.79 2.28 16.98
CA PHE A 140 -8.44 3.40 16.27
C PHE A 140 -7.66 4.72 16.43
N ASP A 141 -7.09 4.98 17.62
CA ASP A 141 -6.23 6.16 17.84
C ASP A 141 -4.98 6.16 16.95
N GLN A 142 -4.37 4.98 16.74
CA GLN A 142 -3.23 4.86 15.82
C GLN A 142 -3.62 5.11 14.37
N PHE A 143 -4.84 4.72 13.97
CA PHE A 143 -5.37 5.07 12.67
C PHE A 143 -5.55 6.58 12.53
N LEU A 144 -6.17 7.25 13.50
CA LEU A 144 -6.37 8.71 13.45
C LEU A 144 -5.03 9.45 13.30
N LYS A 145 -4.04 9.08 14.10
CA LYS A 145 -2.68 9.65 13.99
C LYS A 145 -2.06 9.41 12.62
N THR A 146 -2.21 8.21 12.06
CA THR A 146 -1.70 7.88 10.72
C THR A 146 -2.39 8.72 9.64
N TYR A 147 -3.71 8.87 9.73
CA TYR A 147 -4.49 9.72 8.83
C TYR A 147 -4.05 11.20 8.91
N GLU A 148 -3.93 11.74 10.10
CA GLU A 148 -3.46 13.12 10.33
C GLU A 148 -2.05 13.34 9.76
N LEU A 149 -1.13 12.39 9.97
CA LEU A 149 0.21 12.44 9.38
C LEU A 149 0.18 12.42 7.85
N ALA A 150 -0.67 11.61 7.24
CA ALA A 150 -0.83 11.59 5.79
C ALA A 150 -1.33 12.97 5.28
N ARG A 151 -2.37 13.53 5.91
CA ARG A 151 -2.90 14.86 5.56
C ARG A 151 -1.85 15.97 5.73
N LYS A 152 -1.12 15.96 6.85
CA LYS A 152 -0.02 16.90 7.13
C LYS A 152 1.07 16.87 6.05
N ASN A 153 1.36 15.69 5.50
CA ASN A 153 2.34 15.51 4.43
C ASN A 153 1.77 15.76 3.02
N GLY A 154 0.57 16.32 2.90
CA GLY A 154 -0.02 16.76 1.64
C GLY A 154 -0.63 15.62 0.82
N PHE A 155 -1.03 14.51 1.44
CA PHE A 155 -1.84 13.49 0.78
C PHE A 155 -3.32 13.89 0.87
N ASP A 156 -3.84 14.41 -0.23
CA ASP A 156 -5.26 14.78 -0.35
C ASP A 156 -6.14 13.60 -0.77
N ASN A 157 -5.58 12.64 -1.50
CA ASN A 157 -6.25 11.42 -1.90
C ASN A 157 -5.92 10.29 -0.89
N VAL A 158 -6.81 10.10 0.08
CA VAL A 158 -6.70 9.07 1.12
C VAL A 158 -7.94 8.19 1.11
N ASN A 159 -7.73 6.89 0.88
CA ASN A 159 -8.75 5.86 1.00
C ASN A 159 -8.66 5.18 2.37
N VAL A 160 -9.79 4.77 2.92
CA VAL A 160 -9.87 4.04 4.17
C VAL A 160 -10.64 2.74 3.94
N ASP A 161 -9.98 1.61 4.20
CA ASP A 161 -10.60 0.30 4.07
C ASP A 161 -11.31 -0.07 5.37
N ILE A 162 -12.59 -0.41 5.26
CA ILE A 162 -13.44 -0.83 6.39
C ILE A 162 -14.06 -2.18 6.03
N MET A 163 -14.03 -3.10 6.99
CA MET A 163 -14.74 -4.36 6.89
C MET A 163 -16.18 -4.18 7.43
N SER A 164 -17.15 -4.19 6.54
CA SER A 164 -18.55 -4.38 6.94
C SER A 164 -18.81 -5.88 7.00
N LEU A 165 -19.21 -6.41 8.13
CA LEU A 165 -19.37 -7.82 8.53
C LEU A 165 -18.11 -8.42 9.17
N SER A 166 -17.77 -7.97 10.32
CA SER A 166 -17.06 -8.85 11.22
C SER A 166 -18.02 -9.92 11.75
N LEU A 167 -17.50 -11.04 12.21
CA LEU A 167 -18.26 -12.11 12.88
C LEU A 167 -19.14 -11.63 14.05
N ILE A 168 -19.05 -10.34 14.41
CA ILE A 168 -19.79 -9.66 15.46
C ILE A 168 -21.15 -9.14 14.96
N HIS A 169 -21.33 -8.98 13.64
CA HIS A 169 -22.55 -8.49 13.02
C HIS A 169 -23.35 -9.59 12.31
N ILE A 170 -23.38 -10.80 12.84
CA ILE A 170 -24.11 -11.96 12.26
C ILE A 170 -25.64 -11.71 12.16
N SER A 171 -26.16 -10.63 12.73
CA SER A 171 -27.60 -10.33 12.73
C SER A 171 -28.06 -9.31 11.69
N GLU A 172 -27.14 -8.70 10.90
CA GLU A 172 -27.52 -7.66 9.92
C GLU A 172 -26.90 -7.93 8.54
N PRO A 173 -27.64 -7.68 7.43
CA PRO A 173 -27.15 -7.95 6.09
C PRO A 173 -26.04 -6.96 5.67
N THR A 174 -25.01 -7.52 5.14
CA THR A 174 -23.74 -6.93 4.73
C THR A 174 -23.81 -5.85 3.66
N ARG A 175 -23.21 -4.70 3.90
CA ARG A 175 -22.76 -3.79 2.85
C ARG A 175 -21.27 -3.51 2.98
N ARG A 176 -20.53 -3.76 1.90
CA ARG A 176 -19.21 -3.15 1.70
C ARG A 176 -19.44 -1.66 1.46
N VAL A 177 -18.95 -0.82 2.35
CA VAL A 177 -18.88 0.64 2.13
C VAL A 177 -17.45 0.97 1.75
N VAL A 178 -17.21 1.23 0.47
CA VAL A 178 -16.00 1.91 0.02
C VAL A 178 -16.34 3.39 0.05
N ILE A 179 -15.70 4.13 0.95
CA ILE A 179 -15.79 5.60 0.96
C ILE A 179 -14.55 6.10 0.20
N SER A 180 -14.77 6.58 -1.00
CA SER A 180 -13.79 7.29 -1.83
C SER A 180 -13.85 8.78 -1.53
#